data_fd8a2e783d2e841b0a07a0b473bfb536
#
_entry.id   fd8a2e783d2e841b0a07a0b473bfb536
#
_cell.length_a   1.000
_cell.length_b   1.000
_cell.length_c   1.000
_cell.angle_alpha   90.00
_cell.angle_beta   90.00
_cell.angle_gamma   90.00
#
_symmetry.space_group_name_H-M   'P 1'
#
loop_
_entity.id
_entity.type
_entity.pdbx_description
1 polymer ?
#
loop_
_entity_poly.entity_id
_entity_poly.type
_entity_poly.pdbx_seq_one_letter_code
_entity_poly.pdbx_strand_id
1 'polypeptide(L)'
;MISETRVSPSGETNRYGHAFGQYPDFKDPATGAYFLSEFYKRANPDFKGRATTPTLVDVKEKKAVNNDYHRLTNYLEVQFRPFQPKDAPDLYPKKFRKEIDEFNDWLFPHINNGHYRMAFCQSPEAYDEAYEDFYESLDKLDLSLIHI
;
A
#
# COMPACT_ATOMS: atom_id res chain seq x y z
N MET A 1 8.20 15.26 -10.52
CA MET A 1 6.98 14.68 -11.11
C MET A 1 6.84 13.28 -10.55
N ILE A 2 5.76 12.99 -9.84
CA ILE A 2 5.44 11.63 -9.38
C ILE A 2 4.67 10.97 -10.52
N SER A 3 5.21 9.91 -11.11
CA SER A 3 4.52 9.09 -12.09
C SER A 3 4.02 7.80 -11.42
N GLU A 4 2.80 7.43 -11.69
CA GLU A 4 2.25 6.14 -11.27
C GLU A 4 2.58 5.09 -12.34
N THR A 5 3.35 4.08 -11.95
CA THR A 5 3.54 2.89 -12.77
C THR A 5 2.74 1.74 -12.17
N ARG A 6 1.78 1.23 -12.92
CA ARG A 6 0.92 0.13 -12.48
C ARG A 6 1.62 -1.21 -12.68
N VAL A 7 1.56 -2.03 -11.65
CA VAL A 7 1.93 -3.45 -11.76
C VAL A 7 0.67 -4.22 -12.14
N SER A 8 0.77 -5.15 -13.07
CA SER A 8 -0.37 -5.96 -13.46
C SER A 8 -0.85 -6.81 -12.28
N PRO A 9 -2.11 -6.70 -11.86
CA PRO A 9 -2.67 -7.57 -10.82
C PRO A 9 -2.83 -9.01 -11.31
N SER A 10 -2.93 -9.23 -12.63
CA SER A 10 -2.92 -10.54 -13.26
C SER A 10 -1.50 -11.00 -13.65
N GLY A 11 -0.50 -10.16 -13.39
CA GLY A 11 0.89 -10.55 -13.57
C GLY A 11 1.18 -11.75 -12.71
N GLU A 12 1.73 -12.80 -13.32
CA GLU A 12 2.15 -14.00 -12.64
C GLU A 12 2.92 -13.61 -11.38
N THR A 13 2.29 -13.78 -10.23
CA THR A 13 2.95 -13.68 -8.94
C THR A 13 3.86 -14.90 -8.84
N ASN A 14 5.02 -14.79 -9.44
CA ASN A 14 6.04 -15.79 -9.24
C ASN A 14 6.80 -15.48 -7.94
N ARG A 15 7.74 -16.36 -7.59
CA ARG A 15 8.63 -16.17 -6.42
C ARG A 15 9.40 -14.85 -6.41
N TYR A 16 9.39 -14.10 -7.50
CA TYR A 16 10.07 -12.81 -7.66
C TYR A 16 9.17 -11.59 -7.39
N GLY A 17 7.86 -11.80 -7.19
CA GLY A 17 6.89 -10.76 -6.94
C GLY A 17 6.18 -10.25 -8.19
N HIS A 18 5.63 -9.04 -8.11
CA HIS A 18 4.87 -8.43 -9.20
C HIS A 18 5.75 -8.08 -10.40
N ALA A 19 5.22 -8.32 -11.61
CA ALA A 19 5.85 -8.00 -12.88
C ALA A 19 5.11 -6.84 -13.58
N PHE A 20 5.79 -6.19 -14.51
CA PHE A 20 5.24 -5.08 -15.32
C PHE A 20 4.63 -5.56 -16.64
N GLY A 21 3.92 -6.70 -16.62
CA GLY A 21 3.41 -7.38 -17.80
C GLY A 21 2.42 -6.60 -18.67
N GLN A 22 1.88 -5.49 -18.18
CA GLN A 22 0.98 -4.61 -18.92
C GLN A 22 1.69 -3.61 -19.84
N TYR A 23 3.01 -3.47 -19.71
CA TYR A 23 3.81 -2.55 -20.52
C TYR A 23 4.52 -3.28 -21.66
N PRO A 24 4.83 -2.57 -22.76
CA PRO A 24 5.65 -3.13 -23.84
C PRO A 24 6.96 -3.70 -23.28
N ASP A 25 7.38 -4.82 -23.80
CA ASP A 25 8.59 -5.54 -23.36
C ASP A 25 8.60 -5.97 -21.89
N PHE A 26 7.44 -5.95 -21.20
CA PHE A 26 7.31 -6.31 -19.77
C PHE A 26 8.21 -5.51 -18.83
N LYS A 27 8.50 -4.27 -19.20
CA LYS A 27 9.40 -3.38 -18.43
C LYS A 27 8.64 -2.19 -17.84
N ASP A 28 9.07 -1.78 -16.66
CA ASP A 28 8.69 -0.49 -16.13
C ASP A 28 9.19 0.64 -17.03
N PRO A 29 8.31 1.52 -17.56
CA PRO A 29 8.70 2.54 -18.53
C PRO A 29 9.65 3.59 -17.96
N ALA A 30 9.66 3.81 -16.63
CA ALA A 30 10.48 4.82 -15.99
C ALA A 30 11.91 4.32 -15.69
N THR A 31 12.07 3.03 -15.38
CA THR A 31 13.33 2.48 -14.88
C THR A 31 13.90 1.35 -15.73
N GLY A 32 13.06 0.72 -16.55
CA GLY A 32 13.41 -0.46 -17.35
C GLY A 32 13.46 -1.78 -16.58
N ALA A 33 13.00 -1.80 -15.33
CA ALA A 33 12.96 -3.02 -14.52
C ALA A 33 11.86 -3.97 -15.00
N TYR A 34 12.10 -5.30 -14.89
CA TYR A 34 11.10 -6.33 -15.19
C TYR A 34 10.25 -6.69 -13.98
N PHE A 35 10.84 -6.66 -12.79
CA PHE A 35 10.18 -7.07 -11.56
C PHE A 35 10.28 -6.00 -10.47
N LEU A 36 9.21 -5.83 -9.73
CA LEU A 36 9.19 -4.96 -8.55
C LEU A 36 10.29 -5.32 -7.54
N SER A 37 10.60 -6.59 -7.39
CA SER A 37 11.64 -7.10 -6.48
C SER A 37 13.05 -6.59 -6.79
N GLU A 38 13.31 -6.11 -8.02
CA GLU A 38 14.59 -5.50 -8.35
C GLU A 38 14.87 -4.24 -7.56
N PHE A 39 13.83 -3.42 -7.32
CA PHE A 39 13.96 -2.21 -6.52
C PHE A 39 14.23 -2.52 -5.04
N TYR A 40 13.59 -3.57 -4.51
CA TYR A 40 13.82 -4.01 -3.13
C TYR A 40 15.25 -4.55 -2.94
N LYS A 41 15.73 -5.36 -3.87
CA LYS A 41 17.10 -5.91 -3.83
C LYS A 41 18.15 -4.83 -4.00
N ARG A 42 17.87 -3.78 -4.75
CA ARG A 42 18.78 -2.62 -4.85
C ARG A 42 18.80 -1.78 -3.58
N ALA A 43 17.67 -1.67 -2.87
CA ALA A 43 17.62 -1.02 -1.57
C ALA A 43 18.30 -1.85 -0.48
N ASN A 44 18.10 -3.16 -0.51
CA ASN A 44 18.72 -4.13 0.40
C ASN A 44 19.06 -5.42 -0.36
N PRO A 45 20.35 -5.68 -0.67
CA PRO A 45 20.78 -6.91 -1.40
C PRO A 45 20.37 -8.21 -0.72
N ASP A 46 20.24 -8.20 0.62
CA ASP A 46 19.86 -9.38 1.41
C ASP A 46 18.34 -9.52 1.56
N PHE A 47 17.54 -8.72 0.86
CA PHE A 47 16.09 -8.80 0.90
C PHE A 47 15.57 -10.17 0.49
N LYS A 48 14.92 -10.86 1.42
CA LYS A 48 14.30 -12.18 1.23
C LYS A 48 12.78 -12.15 1.28
N GLY A 49 12.20 -10.99 1.57
CA GLY A 49 10.76 -10.79 1.67
C GLY A 49 10.07 -10.80 0.31
N ARG A 50 8.76 -10.67 0.35
CA ARG A 50 7.92 -10.47 -0.85
C ARG A 50 7.90 -8.98 -1.19
N ALA A 51 8.20 -8.65 -2.44
CA ALA A 51 8.01 -7.29 -2.95
C ALA A 51 6.50 -7.05 -3.15
N THR A 52 5.96 -6.03 -2.50
CA THR A 52 4.53 -5.68 -2.50
C THR A 52 4.30 -4.26 -2.98
N THR A 53 3.08 -3.96 -3.41
CA THR A 53 2.60 -2.63 -3.78
C THR A 53 1.59 -2.14 -2.74
N PRO A 54 1.44 -0.81 -2.61
CA PRO A 54 2.19 0.27 -3.25
C PRO A 54 3.62 0.39 -2.71
N THR A 55 4.54 0.85 -3.56
CA THR A 55 5.93 1.09 -3.20
C THR A 55 6.40 2.39 -3.83
N LEU A 56 6.95 3.29 -3.04
CA LEU A 56 7.62 4.49 -3.52
C LEU A 56 9.04 4.11 -3.97
N VAL A 57 9.37 4.45 -5.22
CA VAL A 57 10.65 4.12 -5.85
C VAL A 57 11.40 5.40 -6.22
N ASP A 58 12.67 5.48 -5.87
CA ASP A 58 13.58 6.45 -6.46
C ASP A 58 13.93 6.01 -7.88
N VAL A 59 13.44 6.75 -8.87
CA VAL A 59 13.62 6.42 -10.30
C VAL A 59 15.08 6.55 -10.72
N LYS A 60 15.82 7.51 -10.16
CA LYS A 60 17.24 7.75 -10.48
C LYS A 60 18.12 6.64 -9.92
N GLU A 61 17.93 6.33 -8.66
CA GLU A 61 18.68 5.26 -7.97
C GLU A 61 18.09 3.86 -8.27
N LYS A 62 16.90 3.80 -8.84
CA LYS A 62 16.16 2.58 -9.17
C LYS A 62 16.00 1.63 -7.98
N LYS A 63 15.69 2.19 -6.82
CA LYS A 63 15.53 1.44 -5.57
C LYS A 63 14.25 1.79 -4.83
N ALA A 64 13.70 0.84 -4.08
CA ALA A 64 12.58 1.08 -3.20
C ALA A 64 13.01 2.01 -2.06
N VAL A 65 12.18 3.03 -1.79
CA VAL A 65 12.41 4.03 -0.74
C VAL A 65 11.48 3.80 0.44
N ASN A 66 10.21 3.53 0.15
CA ASN A 66 9.20 3.32 1.17
C ASN A 66 8.12 2.37 0.64
N ASN A 67 7.74 1.41 1.46
CA ASN A 67 6.66 0.45 1.17
C ASN A 67 5.73 0.29 2.38
N ASP A 68 5.80 1.20 3.34
CA ASP A 68 4.86 1.27 4.45
C ASP A 68 3.51 1.83 3.95
N TYR A 69 2.74 0.98 3.23
CA TYR A 69 1.51 1.43 2.60
C TYR A 69 0.42 1.84 3.59
N HIS A 70 0.50 1.39 4.83
CA HIS A 70 -0.38 1.82 5.91
C HIS A 70 -0.24 3.34 6.19
N ARG A 71 0.99 3.86 6.11
CA ARG A 71 1.30 5.28 6.39
C ARG A 71 1.79 6.08 5.19
N LEU A 72 1.86 5.44 4.02
CA LEU A 72 2.42 6.08 2.83
C LEU A 72 1.68 7.37 2.45
N THR A 73 0.35 7.40 2.59
CA THR A 73 -0.47 8.60 2.33
C THR A 73 -0.11 9.75 3.27
N ASN A 74 0.12 9.47 4.56
CA ASN A 74 0.53 10.47 5.54
C ASN A 74 1.93 11.05 5.20
N TYR A 75 2.85 10.19 4.75
CA TYR A 75 4.16 10.64 4.29
C TYR A 75 4.05 11.52 3.05
N LEU A 76 3.20 11.18 2.09
CA LEU A 76 2.96 11.99 0.90
C LEU A 76 2.35 13.36 1.27
N GLU A 77 1.38 13.41 2.18
CA GLU A 77 0.79 14.67 2.66
C GLU A 77 1.83 15.57 3.32
N VAL A 78 2.71 15.02 4.15
CA VAL A 78 3.67 15.83 4.91
C VAL A 78 4.89 16.22 4.07
N GLN A 79 5.50 15.23 3.39
CA GLN A 79 6.78 15.44 2.70
C GLN A 79 6.64 16.10 1.34
N PHE A 80 5.50 15.88 0.67
CA PHE A 80 5.24 16.47 -0.65
C PHE A 80 4.40 17.74 -0.60
N ARG A 81 4.00 18.19 0.58
CA ARG A 81 3.25 19.45 0.75
C ARG A 81 3.86 20.64 0.01
N PRO A 82 5.18 20.86 -0.01
CA PRO A 82 5.79 21.97 -0.75
C PRO A 82 5.58 21.90 -2.27
N PHE A 83 5.21 20.75 -2.81
CA PHE A 83 4.99 20.51 -4.24
C PHE A 83 3.52 20.48 -4.63
N GLN A 84 2.62 20.58 -3.67
CA GLN A 84 1.17 20.61 -3.91
C GLN A 84 0.74 22.05 -4.28
N PRO A 85 -0.39 22.21 -5.00
CA PRO A 85 -1.03 23.51 -5.17
C PRO A 85 -1.29 24.21 -3.83
N LYS A 86 -1.26 25.55 -3.82
CA LYS A 86 -1.45 26.32 -2.59
C LYS A 86 -2.82 26.13 -1.94
N ASP A 87 -3.82 25.83 -2.76
CA ASP A 87 -5.22 25.60 -2.41
C ASP A 87 -5.55 24.12 -2.20
N ALA A 88 -4.57 23.23 -2.27
CA ALA A 88 -4.77 21.83 -2.00
C ALA A 88 -5.28 21.60 -0.57
N PRO A 89 -6.31 20.76 -0.36
CA PRO A 89 -6.81 20.46 0.98
C PRO A 89 -5.69 19.81 1.81
N ASP A 90 -5.69 20.10 3.12
CA ASP A 90 -4.83 19.40 4.07
C ASP A 90 -5.56 18.16 4.58
N LEU A 91 -5.19 16.99 4.06
CA LEU A 91 -5.82 15.71 4.41
C LEU A 91 -5.22 15.08 5.68
N TYR A 92 -4.14 15.67 6.22
CA TYR A 92 -3.50 15.21 7.45
C TYR A 92 -3.13 16.39 8.37
N PRO A 93 -4.16 17.19 8.79
CA PRO A 93 -3.95 18.42 9.54
C PRO A 93 -3.42 18.14 10.95
N LYS A 94 -2.44 18.91 11.38
CA LYS A 94 -1.70 18.68 12.65
C LYS A 94 -2.60 18.45 13.86
N LYS A 95 -3.72 19.19 13.95
CA LYS A 95 -4.65 19.11 15.09
C LYS A 95 -5.40 17.79 15.20
N PHE A 96 -5.52 17.03 14.07
CA PHE A 96 -6.25 15.77 14.02
C PHE A 96 -5.36 14.55 13.81
N ARG A 97 -4.04 14.71 13.70
CA ARG A 97 -3.12 13.60 13.38
C ARG A 97 -3.25 12.44 14.33
N LYS A 98 -3.33 12.72 15.63
CA LYS A 98 -3.49 11.66 16.63
C LYS A 98 -4.75 10.83 16.40
N GLU A 99 -5.88 11.49 16.18
CA GLU A 99 -7.17 10.83 15.93
C GLU A 99 -7.17 10.06 14.62
N ILE A 100 -6.56 10.64 13.56
CA ILE A 100 -6.39 9.98 12.26
C ILE A 100 -5.51 8.74 12.40
N ASP A 101 -4.40 8.84 13.12
CA ASP A 101 -3.48 7.71 13.29
C ASP A 101 -4.12 6.58 14.10
N GLU A 102 -4.80 6.90 15.21
CA GLU A 102 -5.53 5.93 16.04
C GLU A 102 -6.63 5.23 15.25
N PHE A 103 -7.37 5.98 14.42
CA PHE A 103 -8.40 5.42 13.55
C PHE A 103 -7.80 4.51 12.47
N ASN A 104 -6.72 4.94 11.81
CA ASN A 104 -6.04 4.16 10.79
C ASN A 104 -5.37 2.91 11.36
N ASP A 105 -4.80 2.99 12.56
CA ASP A 105 -4.19 1.84 13.24
C ASP A 105 -5.24 0.76 13.59
N TRP A 106 -6.49 1.17 13.86
CA TRP A 106 -7.61 0.25 13.98
C TRP A 106 -8.10 -0.24 12.60
N LEU A 107 -8.31 0.67 11.65
CA LEU A 107 -8.89 0.37 10.34
C LEU A 107 -8.03 -0.64 9.56
N PHE A 108 -6.71 -0.50 9.66
CA PHE A 108 -5.76 -1.24 8.85
C PHE A 108 -5.83 -2.77 9.05
N PRO A 109 -5.70 -3.33 10.26
CA PRO A 109 -5.76 -4.78 10.47
C PRO A 109 -7.15 -5.38 10.25
N HIS A 110 -8.20 -4.65 10.60
CA HIS A 110 -9.57 -5.16 10.60
C HIS A 110 -10.23 -5.07 9.22
N ILE A 111 -10.09 -3.93 8.52
CA ILE A 111 -10.76 -3.68 7.25
C ILE A 111 -9.78 -3.78 6.08
N ASN A 112 -8.72 -2.95 6.06
CA ASN A 112 -7.81 -2.90 4.91
C ASN A 112 -7.12 -4.26 4.67
N ASN A 113 -6.72 -4.95 5.72
CA ASN A 113 -6.16 -6.30 5.68
C ASN A 113 -7.19 -7.41 5.95
N GLY A 114 -8.39 -7.10 6.42
CA GLY A 114 -9.40 -8.09 6.80
C GLY A 114 -9.73 -9.06 5.67
N HIS A 115 -10.02 -8.54 4.49
CA HIS A 115 -10.30 -9.37 3.33
C HIS A 115 -9.08 -10.22 2.87
N TYR A 116 -7.85 -9.74 3.08
CA TYR A 116 -6.65 -10.54 2.81
C TYR A 116 -6.47 -11.66 3.84
N ARG A 117 -6.82 -11.44 5.11
CA ARG A 117 -6.82 -12.48 6.14
C ARG A 117 -7.76 -13.62 5.75
N MET A 118 -8.97 -13.30 5.28
CA MET A 118 -9.90 -14.31 4.74
C MET A 118 -9.34 -15.03 3.52
N ALA A 119 -8.78 -14.27 2.55
CA ALA A 119 -8.32 -14.83 1.28
C ALA A 119 -7.07 -15.73 1.42
N PHE A 120 -6.24 -15.51 2.44
CA PHE A 120 -4.98 -16.24 2.65
C PHE A 120 -5.00 -17.14 3.89
N CYS A 121 -6.13 -17.29 4.56
CA CYS A 121 -6.27 -18.23 5.67
C CYS A 121 -6.00 -19.67 5.22
N GLN A 122 -5.53 -20.51 6.16
CA GLN A 122 -5.17 -21.89 5.88
C GLN A 122 -6.03 -22.90 6.65
N SER A 123 -7.06 -22.44 7.34
CA SER A 123 -8.05 -23.30 8.00
C SER A 123 -9.43 -22.64 8.00
N PRO A 124 -10.52 -23.43 8.09
CA PRO A 124 -11.87 -22.89 8.21
C PRO A 124 -12.05 -22.00 9.44
N GLU A 125 -11.47 -22.36 10.56
CA GLU A 125 -11.56 -21.60 11.81
C GLU A 125 -10.92 -20.22 11.67
N ALA A 126 -9.75 -20.14 11.00
CA ALA A 126 -9.08 -18.86 10.73
C ALA A 126 -9.87 -18.00 9.73
N TYR A 127 -10.62 -18.64 8.82
CA TYR A 127 -11.53 -17.94 7.92
C TYR A 127 -12.70 -17.34 8.70
N ASP A 128 -13.35 -18.13 9.53
CA ASP A 128 -14.52 -17.71 10.30
C ASP A 128 -14.16 -16.56 11.23
N GLU A 129 -13.02 -16.64 11.96
CA GLU A 129 -12.51 -15.56 12.80
C GLU A 129 -12.25 -14.27 11.99
N ALA A 130 -11.61 -14.38 10.82
CA ALA A 130 -11.31 -13.24 9.97
C ALA A 130 -12.58 -12.63 9.36
N TYR A 131 -13.57 -13.47 9.04
CA TYR A 131 -14.88 -13.07 8.52
C TYR A 131 -15.66 -12.26 9.55
N GLU A 132 -15.80 -12.80 10.76
CA GLU A 132 -16.50 -12.12 11.85
C GLU A 132 -15.88 -10.77 12.17
N ASP A 133 -14.56 -10.73 12.40
CA ASP A 133 -13.81 -9.51 12.67
C ASP A 133 -13.98 -8.44 11.56
N PHE A 134 -13.94 -8.87 10.29
CA PHE A 134 -14.09 -7.96 9.16
C PHE A 134 -15.49 -7.35 9.09
N TYR A 135 -16.56 -8.15 9.20
CA TYR A 135 -17.93 -7.66 9.08
C TYR A 135 -18.38 -6.86 10.29
N GLU A 136 -18.01 -7.26 11.50
CA GLU A 136 -18.24 -6.45 12.70
C GLU A 136 -17.54 -5.09 12.61
N SER A 137 -16.34 -5.06 12.03
CA SER A 137 -15.59 -3.82 11.83
C SER A 137 -16.20 -2.95 10.74
N LEU A 138 -16.80 -3.52 9.69
CA LEU A 138 -17.56 -2.76 8.70
C LEU A 138 -18.80 -2.11 9.32
N ASP A 139 -19.56 -2.84 10.14
CA ASP A 139 -20.74 -2.31 10.83
C ASP A 139 -20.34 -1.15 11.77
N LYS A 140 -19.24 -1.30 12.50
CA LYS A 140 -18.68 -0.24 13.33
C LYS A 140 -18.27 0.99 12.53
N LEU A 141 -17.65 0.78 11.35
CA LEU A 141 -17.27 1.86 10.45
C LEU A 141 -18.51 2.59 9.93
N ASP A 142 -19.53 1.85 9.47
CA ASP A 142 -20.77 2.42 8.96
C ASP A 142 -21.45 3.30 10.02
N LEU A 143 -21.58 2.80 11.25
CA LEU A 143 -22.10 3.58 12.37
C LEU A 143 -21.30 4.85 12.66
N SER A 144 -19.97 4.82 12.48
CA SER A 144 -19.12 5.99 12.69
C SER A 144 -19.36 7.10 11.66
N LEU A 145 -19.76 6.73 10.43
CA LEU A 145 -20.01 7.65 9.33
C LEU A 145 -21.38 8.33 9.40
N ILE A 146 -22.33 7.78 10.16
CA ILE A 146 -23.67 8.37 10.33
C ILE A 146 -23.63 9.72 11.09
N HIS A 147 -22.56 9.98 11.82
CA HIS A 147 -22.41 11.17 12.67
C HIS A 147 -21.53 12.28 12.06
N ILE A 148 -21.15 12.17 10.77
CA ILE A 148 -20.34 13.19 10.08
C ILE A 148 -21.25 14.20 9.34
#